data_c8ad3684a00706d40f7bda0ac11bfb0d
#
_entry.id   c8ad3684a00706d40f7bda0ac11bfb0d
#
_cell.length_a   1.000
_cell.length_b   1.000
_cell.length_c   1.000
_cell.angle_alpha   90.00
_cell.angle_beta   90.00
_cell.angle_gamma   90.00
#
_symmetry.space_group_name_H-M   'P 1'
#
loop_
_entity.id
_entity.type
_entity.pdbx_description
1 polymer ?
#
loop_
_entity_poly.entity_id
_entity_poly.type
_entity_poly.pdbx_seq_one_letter_code
_entity_poly.pdbx_strand_id
1 'polypeptide(L)'
;EFAVTSDEDPNIVNGQTVSRNEFGINGGIFWSPDGKQLAFYRKDESQVGTFPLLDINSRMGTLREIKYPMAGMKSEQISLGVYQVASGKTVFLDVDDFGREQYLTNIAWSPASDYIYVQVLDRAQKHMKLNQYSAKTGEFVKTLLEEQNERYIDCLLYTSDAADDRI
;
A
#
# COMPACT_ATOMS: atom_id res chain seq x y z
N GLU A 1 21.82 -14.22 5.48
CA GLU A 1 20.63 -13.46 5.87
C GLU A 1 21.02 -12.00 5.99
N PHE A 2 20.25 -11.08 5.41
CA PHE A 2 20.51 -9.64 5.44
C PHE A 2 19.17 -8.89 5.53
N ALA A 3 19.19 -7.69 6.12
CA ALA A 3 18.02 -6.83 6.22
C ALA A 3 17.85 -6.02 4.91
N VAL A 4 16.63 -5.96 4.41
CA VAL A 4 16.25 -5.14 3.23
C VAL A 4 15.94 -3.70 3.66
N THR A 5 15.45 -3.53 4.89
CA THR A 5 15.11 -2.23 5.48
C THR A 5 15.75 -2.09 6.85
N SER A 6 16.04 -0.86 7.28
CA SER A 6 16.71 -0.54 8.54
C SER A 6 16.11 0.69 9.22
N ASP A 7 14.80 0.90 9.13
CA ASP A 7 14.14 1.98 9.84
C ASP A 7 14.20 1.72 11.37
N GLU A 8 14.74 2.67 12.12
CA GLU A 8 14.84 2.61 13.59
C GLU A 8 13.60 3.19 14.29
N ASP A 9 12.80 4.00 13.59
CA ASP A 9 11.57 4.58 14.13
C ASP A 9 10.49 3.49 14.25
N PRO A 10 9.97 3.23 15.47
CA PRO A 10 8.94 2.23 15.69
C PRO A 10 7.60 2.54 14.99
N ASN A 11 7.41 3.78 14.54
CA ASN A 11 6.22 4.15 13.76
C ASN A 11 6.36 3.82 12.26
N ILE A 12 7.54 3.40 11.83
CA ILE A 12 7.77 2.98 10.45
C ILE A 12 7.69 1.47 10.35
N VAL A 13 6.77 0.99 9.54
CA VAL A 13 6.54 -0.45 9.35
C VAL A 13 6.71 -0.82 7.88
N ASN A 14 7.58 -1.79 7.60
CA ASN A 14 7.88 -2.24 6.25
C ASN A 14 7.36 -3.66 5.99
N GLY A 15 6.90 -3.91 4.75
CA GLY A 15 6.55 -5.25 4.27
C GLY A 15 5.28 -5.84 4.86
N GLN A 16 4.47 -5.06 5.56
CA GLN A 16 3.17 -5.49 6.08
C GLN A 16 2.02 -4.94 5.24
N THR A 17 0.84 -5.51 5.42
CA THR A 17 -0.39 -4.98 4.85
C THR A 17 -0.68 -3.58 5.37
N VAL A 18 -1.29 -2.76 4.54
CA VAL A 18 -1.65 -1.37 4.82
C VAL A 18 -3.16 -1.19 4.73
N SER A 19 -3.65 0.01 5.06
CA SER A 19 -5.07 0.38 4.92
C SER A 19 -6.03 -0.63 5.56
N ARG A 20 -5.60 -1.29 6.63
CA ARG A 20 -6.35 -2.31 7.40
C ARG A 20 -6.89 -3.45 6.55
N ASN A 21 -6.15 -3.85 5.52
CA ASN A 21 -6.55 -4.90 4.56
C ASN A 21 -7.79 -4.53 3.72
N GLU A 22 -8.16 -3.25 3.70
CA GLU A 22 -9.18 -2.76 2.77
C GLU A 22 -8.69 -2.82 1.32
N PHE A 23 -9.58 -2.61 0.37
CA PHE A 23 -9.27 -2.57 -1.07
C PHE A 23 -8.57 -3.83 -1.61
N GLY A 24 -8.83 -4.99 -1.01
CA GLY A 24 -8.21 -6.25 -1.43
C GLY A 24 -6.72 -6.39 -1.09
N ILE A 25 -6.18 -5.56 -0.20
CA ILE A 25 -4.78 -5.62 0.21
C ILE A 25 -4.57 -6.80 1.15
N ASN A 26 -3.96 -7.88 0.64
CA ASN A 26 -3.73 -9.13 1.39
C ASN A 26 -2.25 -9.37 1.73
N GLY A 27 -1.34 -8.54 1.23
CA GLY A 27 0.09 -8.66 1.46
C GLY A 27 0.79 -7.32 1.47
N GLY A 28 2.04 -7.31 1.92
CA GLY A 28 2.88 -6.11 1.98
C GLY A 28 4.15 -6.21 1.16
N ILE A 29 4.40 -7.36 0.52
CA ILE A 29 5.58 -7.63 -0.31
C ILE A 29 5.16 -8.29 -1.63
N PHE A 30 5.83 -7.89 -2.72
CA PHE A 30 5.47 -8.30 -4.08
C PHE A 30 6.76 -8.54 -4.88
N TRP A 31 7.10 -9.80 -5.12
CA TRP A 31 8.25 -10.16 -5.94
C TRP A 31 8.00 -9.87 -7.42
N SER A 32 9.03 -9.36 -8.09
CA SER A 32 9.02 -9.26 -9.56
C SER A 32 8.98 -10.66 -10.19
N PRO A 33 8.39 -10.82 -11.40
CA PRO A 33 8.36 -12.10 -12.09
C PRO A 33 9.72 -12.76 -12.31
N ASP A 34 10.77 -11.96 -12.48
CA ASP A 34 12.14 -12.45 -12.66
C ASP A 34 12.91 -12.70 -11.33
N GLY A 35 12.28 -12.41 -10.18
CA GLY A 35 12.86 -12.59 -8.84
C GLY A 35 14.01 -11.67 -8.49
N LYS A 36 14.27 -10.61 -9.28
CA LYS A 36 15.42 -9.71 -9.07
C LYS A 36 15.06 -8.43 -8.32
N GLN A 37 13.79 -8.17 -8.12
CA GLN A 37 13.28 -7.00 -7.42
C GLN A 37 12.18 -7.38 -6.45
N LEU A 38 12.10 -6.66 -5.33
CA LEU A 38 11.08 -6.83 -4.31
C LEU A 38 10.40 -5.50 -4.06
N ALA A 39 9.13 -5.37 -4.44
CA ALA A 39 8.33 -4.24 -4.03
C ALA A 39 7.75 -4.50 -2.63
N PHE A 40 7.67 -3.45 -1.81
CA PHE A 40 7.13 -3.56 -0.46
C PHE A 40 6.48 -2.25 -0.02
N TYR A 41 5.43 -2.37 0.78
CA TYR A 41 4.85 -1.21 1.45
C TYR A 41 5.77 -0.74 2.58
N ARG A 42 5.92 0.57 2.66
CA ARG A 42 6.46 1.28 3.82
C ARG A 42 5.37 2.20 4.37
N LYS A 43 4.99 1.94 5.59
CA LYS A 43 3.91 2.60 6.30
C LYS A 43 4.49 3.50 7.39
N ASP A 44 4.12 4.77 7.40
CA ASP A 44 4.43 5.72 8.46
C ASP A 44 3.18 5.97 9.31
N GLU A 45 3.20 5.51 10.55
CA GLU A 45 2.13 5.64 11.53
C GLU A 45 2.39 6.77 12.56
N SER A 46 3.38 7.64 12.33
CA SER A 46 3.77 8.68 13.28
C SER A 46 2.62 9.65 13.61
N GLN A 47 1.75 9.92 12.63
CA GLN A 47 0.59 10.81 12.77
C GLN A 47 -0.70 10.08 13.22
N VAL A 48 -0.65 8.74 13.31
CA VAL A 48 -1.83 7.94 13.68
C VAL A 48 -2.02 7.96 15.19
N GLY A 49 -3.23 8.29 15.62
CA GLY A 49 -3.60 8.26 17.03
C GLY A 49 -3.57 6.84 17.62
N THR A 50 -3.39 6.74 18.92
CA THR A 50 -3.47 5.47 19.67
C THR A 50 -4.89 5.23 20.15
N PHE A 51 -5.31 3.97 20.09
CA PHE A 51 -6.59 3.50 20.62
C PHE A 51 -6.35 2.45 21.73
N PRO A 52 -6.91 2.63 22.93
CA PRO A 52 -6.74 1.69 24.02
C PRO A 52 -7.66 0.47 23.84
N LEU A 53 -7.07 -0.71 23.85
CA LEU A 53 -7.79 -1.98 23.95
C LEU A 53 -7.64 -2.54 25.36
N LEU A 54 -8.77 -2.96 25.96
CA LEU A 54 -8.73 -3.67 27.23
C LEU A 54 -8.49 -5.16 26.97
N ASP A 55 -7.37 -5.68 27.45
CA ASP A 55 -7.12 -7.13 27.50
C ASP A 55 -7.86 -7.74 28.70
N ILE A 56 -8.98 -8.38 28.42
CA ILE A 56 -9.83 -9.04 29.42
C ILE A 56 -9.31 -10.43 29.84
N ASN A 57 -8.27 -10.97 29.17
CA ASN A 57 -7.70 -12.25 29.54
C ASN A 57 -6.71 -12.10 30.72
N SER A 58 -6.25 -10.90 31.01
CA SER A 58 -5.49 -10.62 32.22
C SER A 58 -6.41 -10.50 33.41
N ARG A 59 -5.99 -11.07 34.57
CA ARG A 59 -6.83 -11.12 35.77
C ARG A 59 -7.30 -9.74 36.28
N MET A 60 -6.46 -8.71 36.10
CA MET A 60 -6.75 -7.35 36.55
C MET A 60 -7.21 -6.42 35.42
N GLY A 61 -7.22 -6.92 34.18
CA GLY A 61 -7.37 -6.08 32.99
C GLY A 61 -6.09 -5.26 32.74
N THR A 62 -5.60 -5.30 31.50
CA THR A 62 -4.45 -4.46 31.05
C THR A 62 -4.86 -3.68 29.83
N LEU A 63 -4.46 -2.41 29.75
CA LEU A 63 -4.63 -1.62 28.55
C LEU A 63 -3.50 -1.91 27.58
N ARG A 64 -3.85 -2.24 26.35
CA ARG A 64 -2.94 -2.34 25.21
C ARG A 64 -3.26 -1.23 24.23
N GLU A 65 -2.31 -0.37 23.97
CA GLU A 65 -2.45 0.68 22.97
C GLU A 65 -2.09 0.15 21.59
N ILE A 66 -2.93 0.45 20.61
CA ILE A 66 -2.68 0.16 19.18
C ILE A 66 -2.79 1.45 18.38
N LYS A 67 -2.05 1.55 17.27
CA LYS A 67 -2.26 2.61 16.29
C LYS A 67 -3.57 2.36 15.55
N TYR A 68 -4.51 3.30 15.69
CA TYR A 68 -5.82 3.20 15.06
C TYR A 68 -6.39 4.57 14.71
N PRO A 69 -6.55 4.90 13.41
CA PRO A 69 -7.17 6.15 13.01
C PRO A 69 -8.69 6.05 13.19
N MET A 70 -9.23 6.75 14.17
CA MET A 70 -10.67 6.93 14.29
C MET A 70 -11.20 7.80 13.14
N ALA A 71 -12.51 7.75 12.88
CA ALA A 71 -13.15 8.56 11.86
C ALA A 71 -12.79 10.04 12.01
N GLY A 72 -12.36 10.69 10.92
CA GLY A 72 -11.94 12.08 10.89
C GLY A 72 -10.51 12.34 11.41
N MET A 73 -9.81 11.33 11.91
CA MET A 73 -8.40 11.46 12.32
C MET A 73 -7.45 11.16 11.14
N LYS A 74 -6.19 11.56 11.32
CA LYS A 74 -5.13 11.24 10.35
C LYS A 74 -4.88 9.74 10.28
N SER A 75 -4.75 9.23 9.07
CA SER A 75 -4.35 7.86 8.80
C SER A 75 -2.85 7.75 8.54
N GLU A 76 -2.40 6.52 8.41
CA GLU A 76 -1.04 6.18 7.99
C GLU A 76 -0.70 6.78 6.62
N GLN A 77 0.57 7.11 6.43
CA GLN A 77 1.10 7.51 5.14
C GLN A 77 1.83 6.33 4.52
N ILE A 78 1.47 6.00 3.28
CA ILE A 78 1.96 4.81 2.61
C ILE A 78 2.85 5.22 1.45
N SER A 79 4.00 4.57 1.34
CA SER A 79 4.87 4.61 0.17
C SER A 79 5.19 3.19 -0.31
N LEU A 80 5.56 3.05 -1.57
CA LEU A 80 5.96 1.77 -2.15
C LEU A 80 7.45 1.83 -2.51
N GLY A 81 8.25 1.00 -1.84
CA GLY A 81 9.67 0.82 -2.14
C GLY A 81 9.90 -0.35 -3.09
N VAL A 82 10.91 -0.25 -3.94
CA VAL A 82 11.38 -1.33 -4.83
C VAL A 82 12.84 -1.60 -4.53
N TYR A 83 13.10 -2.73 -3.89
CA TYR A 83 14.46 -3.18 -3.58
C TYR A 83 15.06 -3.94 -4.76
N GLN A 84 16.26 -3.55 -5.15
CA GLN A 84 17.04 -4.16 -6.23
C GLN A 84 18.01 -5.19 -5.63
N VAL A 85 17.76 -6.48 -5.83
CA VAL A 85 18.54 -7.57 -5.21
C VAL A 85 20.03 -7.48 -5.56
N ALA A 86 20.36 -7.17 -6.82
CA ALA A 86 21.74 -7.14 -7.29
C ALA A 86 22.59 -6.00 -6.70
N SER A 87 21.96 -4.84 -6.40
CA SER A 87 22.66 -3.66 -5.90
C SER A 87 22.47 -3.42 -4.41
N GLY A 88 21.50 -4.08 -3.79
CA GLY A 88 21.11 -3.84 -2.40
C GLY A 88 20.48 -2.46 -2.16
N LYS A 89 20.01 -1.78 -3.22
CA LYS A 89 19.43 -0.44 -3.12
C LYS A 89 17.90 -0.50 -3.23
N THR A 90 17.24 0.38 -2.49
CA THR A 90 15.81 0.63 -2.60
C THR A 90 15.58 1.96 -3.31
N VAL A 91 14.64 1.99 -4.25
CA VAL A 91 14.04 3.20 -4.79
C VAL A 91 12.58 3.27 -4.35
N PHE A 92 12.08 4.46 -4.06
CA PHE A 92 10.67 4.66 -3.77
C PHE A 92 9.95 5.20 -4.99
N LEU A 93 8.71 4.74 -5.22
CA LEU A 93 7.89 5.27 -6.30
C LEU A 93 7.47 6.70 -5.98
N ASP A 94 7.56 7.56 -7.00
CA ASP A 94 7.13 8.96 -6.94
C ASP A 94 5.61 9.06 -7.14
N VAL A 95 4.86 8.73 -6.09
CA VAL A 95 3.40 8.74 -6.09
C VAL A 95 2.91 9.98 -5.37
N ASP A 96 2.50 10.99 -6.13
CA ASP A 96 1.99 12.28 -5.61
C ASP A 96 0.70 12.74 -6.30
N ASP A 97 -0.25 11.80 -6.50
CA ASP A 97 -1.51 12.10 -7.21
C ASP A 97 -2.51 12.87 -6.34
N PHE A 98 -2.67 12.45 -5.07
CA PHE A 98 -3.69 12.97 -4.16
C PHE A 98 -3.12 13.42 -2.82
N GLY A 99 -1.81 13.70 -2.79
CA GLY A 99 -1.09 14.07 -1.57
C GLY A 99 -0.83 12.85 -0.67
N ARG A 100 -0.48 13.09 0.59
CA ARG A 100 0.03 12.05 1.48
C ARG A 100 -1.03 11.10 2.04
N GLU A 101 -2.29 11.51 2.05
CA GLU A 101 -3.41 10.69 2.54
C GLU A 101 -4.13 10.03 1.35
N GLN A 102 -3.46 9.15 0.66
CA GLN A 102 -3.97 8.37 -0.46
C GLN A 102 -3.79 6.88 -0.19
N TYR A 103 -4.55 6.07 -0.89
CA TYR A 103 -4.44 4.62 -0.82
C TYR A 103 -3.68 4.10 -2.03
N LEU A 104 -2.71 3.20 -1.79
CA LEU A 104 -1.96 2.50 -2.82
C LEU A 104 -2.40 1.04 -2.82
N THR A 105 -3.10 0.62 -3.84
CA THR A 105 -3.72 -0.70 -3.92
C THR A 105 -3.47 -1.37 -5.26
N ASN A 106 -3.83 -2.64 -5.39
CA ASN A 106 -3.72 -3.43 -6.62
C ASN A 106 -2.32 -3.35 -7.28
N ILE A 107 -1.28 -3.62 -6.45
CA ILE A 107 0.11 -3.62 -6.92
C ILE A 107 0.33 -4.78 -7.88
N ALA A 108 0.80 -4.47 -9.08
CA ALA A 108 1.11 -5.48 -10.10
C ALA A 108 2.41 -5.16 -10.82
N TRP A 109 3.14 -6.21 -11.21
CA TRP A 109 4.35 -6.10 -12.02
C TRP A 109 4.04 -6.27 -13.51
N SER A 110 4.81 -5.58 -14.35
CA SER A 110 4.87 -5.94 -15.77
C SER A 110 5.49 -7.32 -15.95
N PRO A 111 5.13 -8.09 -16.98
CA PRO A 111 5.74 -9.39 -17.25
C PRO A 111 7.27 -9.35 -17.41
N ALA A 112 7.79 -8.23 -17.92
CA ALA A 112 9.23 -8.02 -18.10
C ALA A 112 9.94 -7.49 -16.85
N SER A 113 9.22 -7.25 -15.73
CA SER A 113 9.75 -6.72 -14.47
C SER A 113 10.37 -5.31 -14.55
N ASP A 114 10.09 -4.56 -15.61
CA ASP A 114 10.61 -3.20 -15.86
C ASP A 114 9.70 -2.11 -15.33
N TYR A 115 8.40 -2.42 -15.17
CA TYR A 115 7.40 -1.51 -14.63
C TYR A 115 6.63 -2.14 -13.48
N ILE A 116 6.13 -1.25 -12.61
CA ILE A 116 5.16 -1.59 -11.58
C ILE A 116 3.90 -0.73 -11.77
N TYR A 117 2.76 -1.35 -11.62
CA TYR A 117 1.46 -0.71 -11.72
C TYR A 117 0.86 -0.55 -10.33
N VAL A 118 0.33 0.62 -10.06
CA VAL A 118 -0.27 0.97 -8.76
C VAL A 118 -1.60 1.64 -9.01
N GLN A 119 -2.63 1.14 -8.39
CA GLN A 119 -3.90 1.84 -8.33
C GLN A 119 -3.86 2.81 -7.16
N VAL A 120 -3.92 4.11 -7.45
CA VAL A 120 -3.91 5.19 -6.49
C VAL A 120 -5.32 5.71 -6.31
N LEU A 121 -5.81 5.73 -5.07
CA LEU A 121 -7.15 6.18 -4.73
C LEU A 121 -7.06 7.35 -3.76
N ASP A 122 -7.85 8.40 -3.99
CA ASP A 122 -7.94 9.54 -3.09
C ASP A 122 -8.60 9.16 -1.75
N ARG A 123 -8.38 9.99 -0.73
CA ARG A 123 -8.93 9.75 0.62
C ARG A 123 -10.46 9.71 0.65
N ALA A 124 -11.13 10.44 -0.23
CA ALA A 124 -12.58 10.47 -0.34
C ALA A 124 -13.16 9.26 -1.08
N GLN A 125 -12.29 8.40 -1.66
CA GLN A 125 -12.66 7.24 -2.46
C GLN A 125 -13.51 7.59 -3.68
N LYS A 126 -13.26 8.75 -4.28
CA LYS A 126 -14.04 9.29 -5.40
C LYS A 126 -13.23 9.45 -6.68
N HIS A 127 -11.92 9.38 -6.58
CA HIS A 127 -11.01 9.56 -7.69
C HIS A 127 -9.90 8.51 -7.63
N MET A 128 -9.80 7.71 -8.68
CA MET A 128 -8.84 6.62 -8.81
C MET A 128 -8.02 6.78 -10.08
N LYS A 129 -6.74 6.47 -10.01
CA LYS A 129 -5.84 6.36 -11.15
C LYS A 129 -5.08 5.05 -11.10
N LEU A 130 -4.99 4.38 -12.22
CA LEU A 130 -4.07 3.26 -12.42
C LEU A 130 -2.81 3.80 -13.08
N ASN A 131 -1.74 3.90 -12.34
CA ASN A 131 -0.47 4.48 -12.76
C ASN A 131 0.59 3.43 -13.03
N GLN A 132 1.48 3.74 -13.98
CA GLN A 132 2.66 2.97 -14.30
C GLN A 132 3.90 3.72 -13.84
N TYR A 133 4.79 3.01 -13.15
CA TYR A 133 6.07 3.54 -12.65
C TYR A 133 7.23 2.68 -13.16
N SER A 134 8.40 3.31 -13.36
CA SER A 134 9.65 2.60 -13.63
C SER A 134 10.09 1.84 -12.38
N ALA A 135 10.22 0.53 -12.47
CA ALA A 135 10.68 -0.29 -11.35
C ALA A 135 12.16 -0.02 -10.98
N LYS A 136 12.94 0.52 -11.91
CA LYS A 136 14.35 0.81 -11.72
C LYS A 136 14.61 2.17 -11.07
N THR A 137 13.83 3.20 -11.43
CA THR A 137 14.04 4.59 -10.97
C THR A 137 12.98 5.08 -10.01
N GLY A 138 11.81 4.43 -9.94
CA GLY A 138 10.66 4.87 -9.18
C GLY A 138 9.84 5.98 -9.85
N GLU A 139 10.30 6.49 -10.99
CA GLU A 139 9.67 7.62 -11.69
C GLU A 139 8.30 7.25 -12.27
N PHE A 140 7.38 8.18 -12.18
CA PHE A 140 6.07 8.09 -12.87
C PHE A 140 6.27 8.06 -14.39
N VAL A 141 5.57 7.17 -15.07
CA VAL A 141 5.61 7.04 -16.53
C VAL A 141 4.34 7.58 -17.17
N LYS A 142 3.20 7.06 -16.77
CA LYS A 142 1.88 7.49 -17.27
C LYS A 142 0.73 6.94 -16.44
N THR A 143 -0.41 7.55 -16.56
CA THR A 143 -1.71 7.00 -16.12
C THR A 143 -2.30 6.14 -17.24
N LEU A 144 -2.73 4.93 -16.90
CA LEU A 144 -3.35 3.96 -17.82
C LEU A 144 -4.87 4.04 -17.81
N LEU A 145 -5.42 4.29 -16.63
CA LEU A 145 -6.86 4.41 -16.40
C LEU A 145 -7.10 5.45 -15.32
N GLU A 146 -8.13 6.26 -15.51
CA GLU A 146 -8.60 7.23 -14.53
C GLU A 146 -10.11 7.13 -14.41
N GLU A 147 -10.61 7.11 -13.17
CA GLU A 147 -12.04 7.03 -12.89
C GLU A 147 -12.41 8.02 -11.79
N GLN A 148 -13.55 8.69 -11.97
CA GLN A 148 -14.13 9.61 -11.00
C GLN A 148 -15.60 9.29 -10.79
N ASN A 149 -16.08 9.37 -9.55
CA ASN A 149 -17.47 9.16 -9.21
C ASN A 149 -17.91 10.13 -8.10
N GLU A 150 -19.11 10.68 -8.20
CA GLU A 150 -19.65 11.60 -7.19
C GLU A 150 -19.91 10.93 -5.84
N ARG A 151 -20.16 9.62 -5.83
CA ARG A 151 -20.42 8.83 -4.61
C ARG A 151 -19.15 8.20 -4.08
N TYR A 152 -18.71 7.09 -4.67
CA TYR A 152 -17.47 6.37 -4.36
C TYR A 152 -17.11 5.42 -5.49
N ILE A 153 -15.85 5.00 -5.52
CA ILE A 153 -15.31 4.03 -6.46
C ILE A 153 -15.05 2.73 -5.72
N ASP A 154 -15.52 1.62 -6.27
CA ASP A 154 -15.12 0.29 -5.84
C ASP A 154 -13.78 -0.06 -6.50
N CYS A 155 -12.73 -0.09 -5.69
CA CYS A 155 -11.36 -0.29 -6.16
C CYS A 155 -10.97 -1.75 -6.37
N LEU A 156 -11.89 -2.69 -6.26
CA LEU A 156 -11.60 -4.08 -6.54
C LEU A 156 -11.54 -4.30 -8.04
N LEU A 157 -10.34 -4.54 -8.56
CA LEU A 157 -10.17 -5.06 -9.92
C LEU A 157 -10.59 -6.53 -9.91
N TYR A 158 -11.82 -6.79 -10.25
CA TYR A 158 -12.29 -8.15 -10.52
C TYR A 158 -11.66 -8.63 -11.84
N THR A 159 -10.54 -9.31 -11.74
CA THR A 159 -9.81 -9.79 -12.94
C THR A 159 -10.26 -11.15 -13.41
N SER A 160 -11.13 -11.86 -12.67
CA SER A 160 -11.36 -13.26 -12.97
C SER A 160 -12.79 -13.68 -13.29
N ASP A 161 -13.84 -12.95 -12.93
CA ASP A 161 -15.17 -13.58 -13.02
C ASP A 161 -16.33 -12.71 -13.54
N ALA A 162 -16.08 -11.70 -14.34
CA ALA A 162 -17.16 -11.04 -15.08
C ALA A 162 -17.87 -11.99 -16.09
N ALA A 163 -17.38 -13.21 -16.25
CA ALA A 163 -17.98 -14.22 -17.13
C ALA A 163 -18.89 -15.20 -16.38
N ASP A 164 -18.77 -15.36 -15.06
CA ASP A 164 -19.53 -16.37 -14.30
C ASP A 164 -20.84 -15.81 -13.71
N ASP A 165 -21.03 -14.50 -13.63
CA ASP A 165 -22.28 -13.87 -13.19
C ASP A 165 -23.36 -13.75 -14.29
N ARG A 166 -23.20 -14.47 -15.39
CA ARG A 166 -24.22 -14.57 -16.43
C ARG A 166 -24.90 -15.92 -16.42
N ILE A 167 -25.57 -16.23 -15.33
CA ILE A 167 -26.62 -17.27 -15.32
C ILE A 167 -27.92 -16.64 -14.85
#